data_b3530a1ed72a5cfd94a3eea890485a51
#
_entry.id   b3530a1ed72a5cfd94a3eea890485a51
#
_cell.length_a   1.000
_cell.length_b   1.000
_cell.length_c   1.000
_cell.angle_alpha   90.00
_cell.angle_beta   90.00
_cell.angle_gamma   90.00
#
_symmetry.space_group_name_H-M   'P 1'
#
loop_
_entity.id
_entity.type
_entity.pdbx_description
1 polymer ?
#
loop_
_entity_poly.entity_id
_entity_poly.type
_entity_poly.pdbx_seq_one_letter_code
_entity_poly.pdbx_strand_id
1 'polypeptide(L)'
;MTQAAEKIGLFLPEGLHDQMLSTARIHYTRRNPRGCVRGVYERALGQLADNLDAGVAVNFPATRGVKDRVSVRISVRLCARVRRHLEIQNLKLTDFAFAAIDRFLLSHKGS
;
A
#
# COMPACT_ATOMS: atom_id res chain seq x y z
N MET A 1 -14.32 15.00 -12.34
CA MET A 1 -14.94 13.70 -11.95
C MET A 1 -14.10 13.06 -10.86
N THR A 2 -14.76 12.76 -9.74
CA THR A 2 -14.09 12.00 -8.67
C THR A 2 -14.00 10.54 -9.08
N GLN A 3 -12.80 9.98 -9.00
CA GLN A 3 -12.63 8.56 -9.21
C GLN A 3 -13.32 7.79 -8.10
N ALA A 4 -14.03 6.74 -8.46
CA ALA A 4 -14.61 5.85 -7.47
C ALA A 4 -13.52 5.24 -6.61
N ALA A 5 -13.79 5.13 -5.33
CA ALA A 5 -12.86 4.56 -4.36
C ALA A 5 -13.53 3.41 -3.62
N GLU A 6 -12.75 2.40 -3.29
CA GLU A 6 -13.19 1.24 -2.54
C GLU A 6 -12.44 1.21 -1.20
N LYS A 7 -13.17 0.92 -0.13
CA LYS A 7 -12.57 0.74 1.20
C LYS A 7 -12.01 -0.68 1.31
N ILE A 8 -10.75 -0.77 1.69
CA ILE A 8 -10.10 -2.06 1.93
C ILE A 8 -9.62 -2.15 3.38
N GLY A 9 -9.71 -3.33 3.95
CA GLY A 9 -9.19 -3.62 5.29
C GLY A 9 -7.86 -4.35 5.20
N LEU A 10 -6.88 -3.86 5.95
CA LEU A 10 -5.55 -4.44 5.99
C LEU A 10 -5.19 -4.80 7.43
N PHE A 11 -4.45 -5.90 7.61
CA PHE A 11 -3.85 -6.24 8.88
C PHE A 11 -2.35 -6.04 8.75
N LEU A 12 -1.85 -4.94 9.31
CA LEU A 12 -0.46 -4.54 9.18
C LEU A 12 0.30 -4.74 10.49
N PRO A 13 1.60 -5.05 10.43
CA PRO A 13 2.41 -5.10 11.65
C PRO A 13 2.28 -3.82 12.45
N GLU A 14 2.31 -3.95 13.78
CA GLU A 14 2.17 -2.82 14.69
C GLU A 14 3.18 -1.71 14.35
N GLY A 15 2.70 -0.48 14.28
CA GLY A 15 3.51 0.69 13.99
C GLY A 15 3.71 0.99 12.51
N LEU A 16 3.39 0.07 11.60
CA LEU A 16 3.63 0.30 10.17
C LEU A 16 2.72 1.39 9.62
N HIS A 17 1.45 1.42 10.04
CA HIS A 17 0.52 2.47 9.64
C HIS A 17 1.02 3.85 10.11
N ASP A 18 1.56 3.94 11.32
CA ASP A 18 2.12 5.18 11.85
C ASP A 18 3.29 5.67 11.00
N GLN A 19 4.13 4.77 10.51
CA GLN A 19 5.22 5.11 9.59
C GLN A 19 4.67 5.67 8.27
N MET A 20 3.59 5.07 7.75
CA MET A 20 2.93 5.58 6.55
C MET A 20 2.35 6.97 6.77
N LEU A 21 1.72 7.21 7.93
CA LEU A 21 1.19 8.53 8.28
C LEU A 21 2.30 9.58 8.39
N SER A 22 3.42 9.23 8.98
CA SER A 22 4.58 10.13 9.08
C SER A 22 5.12 10.49 7.70
N THR A 23 5.25 9.50 6.82
CA THR A 23 5.69 9.72 5.45
C THR A 23 4.71 10.62 4.70
N ALA A 24 3.42 10.40 4.89
CA ALA A 24 2.38 11.22 4.28
C ALA A 24 2.49 12.68 4.72
N ARG A 25 2.70 12.93 6.00
CA ARG A 25 2.85 14.28 6.54
C ARG A 25 4.06 14.99 5.94
N ILE A 26 5.18 14.30 5.83
CA ILE A 26 6.43 14.90 5.34
C ILE A 26 6.34 15.21 3.85
N HIS A 27 5.76 14.31 3.06
CA HIS A 27 5.86 14.39 1.59
C HIS A 27 4.59 14.82 0.88
N TYR A 28 3.40 14.72 1.52
CA TYR A 28 2.13 14.82 0.80
C TYR A 28 1.12 15.78 1.42
N THR A 29 1.46 16.58 2.44
CA THR A 29 0.49 17.39 3.19
C THR A 29 0.17 18.74 2.58
N ARG A 30 0.94 19.24 1.63
CA ARG A 30 0.84 20.65 1.21
C ARG A 30 -0.49 21.02 0.57
N ARG A 31 -1.12 20.13 -0.17
CA ARG A 31 -2.31 20.46 -0.95
C ARG A 31 -3.59 19.80 -0.46
N ASN A 32 -3.49 18.67 0.21
CA ASN A 32 -4.67 17.92 0.63
C ASN A 32 -4.38 17.07 1.86
N PRO A 33 -4.46 17.66 3.07
CA PRO A 33 -4.18 16.91 4.30
C PRO A 33 -5.07 15.66 4.48
N ARG A 34 -6.31 15.72 4.01
CA ARG A 34 -7.24 14.58 4.12
C ARG A 34 -6.95 13.47 3.10
N GLY A 35 -6.41 13.85 1.95
CA GLY A 35 -6.09 12.89 0.89
C GLY A 35 -4.71 12.28 1.00
N CYS A 36 -3.85 12.76 1.90
CA CYS A 36 -2.46 12.30 1.94
C CYS A 36 -2.33 10.84 2.35
N VAL A 37 -3.19 10.34 3.24
CA VAL A 37 -3.19 8.93 3.64
C VAL A 37 -3.56 8.05 2.46
N ARG A 38 -4.65 8.38 1.77
CA ARG A 38 -5.06 7.67 0.56
C ARG A 38 -3.95 7.70 -0.48
N GLY A 39 -3.40 8.88 -0.73
CA GLY A 39 -2.35 9.06 -1.74
C GLY A 39 -1.11 8.23 -1.48
N VAL A 40 -0.65 8.16 -0.23
CA VAL A 40 0.54 7.40 0.12
C VAL A 40 0.31 5.90 -0.03
N TYR A 41 -0.87 5.39 0.36
CA TYR A 41 -1.21 3.98 0.17
C TYR A 41 -1.39 3.64 -1.30
N GLU A 42 -2.05 4.50 -2.07
CA GLU A 42 -2.20 4.28 -3.52
C GLU A 42 -0.84 4.23 -4.21
N ARG A 43 0.08 5.10 -3.82
CA ARG A 43 1.42 5.10 -4.39
C ARG A 43 2.18 3.82 -4.05
N ALA A 44 2.14 3.38 -2.78
CA ALA A 44 2.82 2.15 -2.37
C ALA A 44 2.28 0.92 -3.11
N LEU A 45 0.97 0.75 -3.11
CA LEU A 45 0.33 -0.38 -3.79
C LEU A 45 0.52 -0.32 -5.30
N GLY A 46 0.43 0.88 -5.88
CA GLY A 46 0.61 1.08 -7.31
C GLY A 46 2.03 0.78 -7.78
N GLN A 47 3.04 1.16 -7.01
CA GLN A 47 4.43 0.86 -7.34
C GLN A 47 4.70 -0.63 -7.38
N LEU A 48 4.17 -1.38 -6.40
CA LEU A 48 4.32 -2.83 -6.41
C LEU A 48 3.58 -3.47 -7.58
N ALA A 49 2.36 -3.01 -7.87
CA ALA A 49 1.61 -3.50 -9.02
C ALA A 49 2.37 -3.22 -10.33
N ASP A 50 2.96 -2.04 -10.47
CA ASP A 50 3.76 -1.68 -11.64
C ASP A 50 4.98 -2.60 -11.79
N ASN A 51 5.66 -2.90 -10.69
CA ASN A 51 6.81 -3.80 -10.70
C ASN A 51 6.41 -5.20 -11.14
N LEU A 52 5.30 -5.71 -10.63
CA LEU A 52 4.81 -7.03 -11.01
C LEU A 52 4.36 -7.06 -12.47
N ASP A 53 3.72 -6.01 -12.96
CA ASP A 53 3.34 -5.89 -14.37
C ASP A 53 4.57 -5.86 -15.29
N ALA A 54 5.68 -5.31 -14.80
CA ALA A 54 6.93 -5.25 -15.54
C ALA A 54 7.76 -6.54 -15.44
N GLY A 55 7.27 -7.54 -14.71
CA GLY A 55 7.98 -8.81 -14.56
C GLY A 55 9.08 -8.82 -13.52
N VAL A 56 9.12 -7.81 -12.65
CA VAL A 56 10.11 -7.75 -11.57
C VAL A 56 9.81 -8.84 -10.54
N ALA A 57 10.83 -9.60 -10.15
CA ALA A 57 10.71 -10.60 -9.09
C ALA A 57 10.58 -9.88 -7.74
N VAL A 58 9.55 -10.23 -6.98
CA VAL A 58 9.28 -9.63 -5.67
C VAL A 58 9.08 -10.73 -4.64
N ASN A 59 9.72 -10.58 -3.49
CA ASN A 59 9.52 -11.47 -2.36
C ASN A 59 8.35 -10.97 -1.52
N PHE A 60 7.53 -11.89 -1.03
CA PHE A 60 6.39 -11.60 -0.17
C PHE A 60 6.62 -12.25 1.19
N PRO A 61 7.34 -11.57 2.10
CA PRO A 61 7.64 -12.15 3.40
C PRO A 61 6.37 -12.29 4.24
N ALA A 62 6.32 -13.36 5.02
CA ALA A 62 5.22 -13.56 5.97
C ALA A 62 5.31 -12.55 7.10
N THR A 63 4.17 -12.00 7.51
CA THR A 63 4.10 -11.09 8.65
C THR A 63 3.86 -11.88 9.93
N ARG A 64 4.56 -11.49 11.00
CA ARG A 64 4.41 -12.13 12.31
C ARG A 64 4.21 -11.06 13.39
N GLY A 65 3.63 -11.48 14.50
CA GLY A 65 3.43 -10.62 15.68
C GLY A 65 2.09 -9.91 15.68
N VAL A 66 1.98 -8.91 16.55
CA VAL A 66 0.76 -8.13 16.71
C VAL A 66 0.50 -7.29 15.47
N LYS A 67 -0.75 -7.27 15.03
CA LYS A 67 -1.16 -6.55 13.83
C LYS A 67 -2.27 -5.56 14.16
N ASP A 68 -2.19 -4.39 13.53
CA ASP A 68 -3.24 -3.39 13.58
C ASP A 68 -4.17 -3.56 12.39
N ARG A 69 -5.47 -3.40 12.63
CA ARG A 69 -6.44 -3.35 11.55
C ARG A 69 -6.53 -1.93 11.03
N VAL A 70 -6.25 -1.76 9.74
CA VAL A 70 -6.26 -0.46 9.09
C VAL A 70 -7.25 -0.49 7.92
N SER A 71 -8.11 0.51 7.85
CA SER A 71 -9.01 0.68 6.71
C SER A 71 -8.56 1.87 5.88
N VAL A 72 -8.37 1.66 4.59
CA VAL A 72 -7.97 2.73 3.68
C VAL A 72 -8.86 2.68 2.43
N ARG A 73 -9.01 3.83 1.79
CA ARG A 73 -9.73 3.93 0.52
C ARG A 73 -8.70 4.08 -0.60
N ILE A 74 -8.84 3.25 -1.64
CA ILE A 74 -8.00 3.35 -2.83
C ILE A 74 -8.90 3.30 -4.06
N SER A 75 -8.39 3.73 -5.22
CA SER A 75 -9.20 3.74 -6.44
C SER A 75 -9.64 2.33 -6.81
N VAL A 76 -10.84 2.23 -7.38
CA VAL A 76 -11.38 0.96 -7.85
C VAL A 76 -10.46 0.32 -8.89
N ARG A 77 -9.86 1.12 -9.75
CA ARG A 77 -8.92 0.63 -10.77
C ARG A 77 -7.69 -0.02 -10.14
N LEU A 78 -7.13 0.61 -9.11
CA LEU A 78 -5.99 0.05 -8.39
C LEU A 78 -6.39 -1.23 -7.64
N CYS A 79 -7.56 -1.25 -7.01
CA CYS A 79 -8.08 -2.46 -6.37
C CYS A 79 -8.15 -3.63 -7.35
N ALA A 80 -8.65 -3.39 -8.56
CA ALA A 80 -8.76 -4.43 -9.58
C ALA A 80 -7.38 -4.97 -9.98
N ARG A 81 -6.40 -4.07 -10.14
CA ARG A 81 -5.01 -4.47 -10.45
C ARG A 81 -4.42 -5.33 -9.33
N VAL A 82 -4.59 -4.89 -8.09
CA VAL A 82 -4.08 -5.61 -6.92
C VAL A 82 -4.71 -7.00 -6.84
N ARG A 83 -6.04 -7.08 -6.96
CA ARG A 83 -6.75 -8.37 -6.90
C ARG A 83 -6.28 -9.34 -7.98
N ARG A 84 -6.00 -8.84 -9.17
CA ARG A 84 -5.46 -9.67 -10.25
C ARG A 84 -4.12 -10.30 -9.86
N HIS A 85 -3.23 -9.52 -9.25
CA HIS A 85 -1.95 -10.05 -8.79
C HIS A 85 -2.11 -11.01 -7.61
N LEU A 86 -3.08 -10.78 -6.73
CA LEU A 86 -3.38 -11.72 -5.65
C LEU A 86 -3.76 -13.10 -6.19
N GLU A 87 -4.57 -13.13 -7.24
CA GLU A 87 -4.96 -14.39 -7.89
C GLU A 87 -3.78 -15.06 -8.58
N ILE A 88 -3.00 -14.30 -9.35
CA ILE A 88 -1.85 -14.86 -10.09
C ILE A 88 -0.80 -15.43 -9.14
N GLN A 89 -0.52 -14.72 -8.03
CA GLN A 89 0.52 -15.10 -7.07
C GLN A 89 0.00 -15.97 -5.93
N ASN A 90 -1.32 -16.20 -5.87
CA ASN A 90 -1.96 -16.90 -4.76
C ASN A 90 -1.63 -16.26 -3.41
N LEU A 91 -1.83 -14.95 -3.32
CA LEU A 91 -1.49 -14.16 -2.14
C LEU A 91 -2.73 -13.62 -1.44
N LYS A 92 -2.57 -13.33 -0.16
CA LYS A 92 -3.56 -12.56 0.60
C LYS A 92 -3.30 -11.06 0.43
N LEU A 93 -4.35 -10.26 0.53
CA LEU A 93 -4.25 -8.81 0.41
C LEU A 93 -3.25 -8.24 1.44
N THR A 94 -3.26 -8.76 2.67
CA THR A 94 -2.34 -8.32 3.72
C THR A 94 -0.88 -8.54 3.33
N ASP A 95 -0.56 -9.69 2.72
CA ASP A 95 0.81 -9.99 2.29
C ASP A 95 1.26 -9.04 1.17
N PHE A 96 0.38 -8.77 0.21
CA PHE A 96 0.66 -7.82 -0.86
C PHE A 96 0.89 -6.41 -0.29
N ALA A 97 -0.01 -5.96 0.57
CA ALA A 97 0.07 -4.63 1.18
C ALA A 97 1.35 -4.46 2.01
N PHE A 98 1.71 -5.47 2.80
CA PHE A 98 2.94 -5.42 3.59
C PHE A 98 4.17 -5.25 2.69
N ALA A 99 4.30 -6.07 1.66
CA ALA A 99 5.43 -5.98 0.73
C ALA A 99 5.48 -4.61 0.05
N ALA A 100 4.32 -4.10 -0.39
CA ALA A 100 4.23 -2.80 -1.04
C ALA A 100 4.68 -1.67 -0.11
N ILE A 101 4.18 -1.68 1.12
CA ILE A 101 4.47 -0.64 2.11
C ILE A 101 5.95 -0.70 2.53
N ASP A 102 6.47 -1.89 2.78
CA ASP A 102 7.86 -2.08 3.16
C ASP A 102 8.81 -1.54 2.10
N ARG A 103 8.59 -1.89 0.83
CA ARG A 103 9.39 -1.39 -0.28
C ARG A 103 9.28 0.13 -0.43
N PHE A 104 8.07 0.65 -0.28
CA PHE A 104 7.81 2.08 -0.37
C PHE A 104 8.56 2.87 0.72
N LEU A 105 8.48 2.40 1.97
CA LEU A 105 9.16 3.06 3.09
C LEU A 105 10.68 2.98 2.95
N LEU A 106 11.21 1.85 2.49
CA LEU A 106 12.64 1.70 2.25
C LEU A 106 13.13 2.69 1.18
N SER A 107 12.36 2.92 0.14
CA SER A 107 12.74 3.88 -0.89
C SER A 107 12.78 5.32 -0.37
N HIS A 108 11.98 5.65 0.63
CA HIS A 108 11.99 6.97 1.26
C HIS A 108 13.10 7.17 2.29
N LYS A 109 13.56 6.08 2.92
CA LYS A 109 14.64 6.15 3.90
C LYS A 109 16.01 6.32 3.27
N GLY A 110 16.17 5.93 2.03
CA GLY A 110 17.46 5.97 1.34
C GLY A 110 17.83 7.32 0.75
N SER A 111 16.94 8.29 0.86
CA SER A 111 17.18 9.61 0.26
C SER A 111 17.74 10.59 1.25
#